data_84f1a44daaa69b5fe00947484c7ceeb1
#
_entry.id   84f1a44daaa69b5fe00947484c7ceeb1
#
_cell.length_a   1.000
_cell.length_b   1.000
_cell.length_c   1.000
_cell.angle_alpha   90.00
_cell.angle_beta   90.00
_cell.angle_gamma   90.00
#
_symmetry.space_group_name_H-M   'P 1'
#
loop_
_entity.id
_entity.type
_entity.pdbx_description
1 polymer ?
#
loop_
_entity_poly.entity_id
_entity_poly.type
_entity_poly.pdbx_seq_one_letter_code
_entity_poly.pdbx_strand_id
1 'polypeptide(L)'
;MESLPKSALDAGFRPCKVCRPTENARTAPAFVEQALRLLREAPKVRLSDSELRQHDISPERVRRWFLQNHGITFQAFQRMQRLNMALQELKAGRSTTDVAFDSGYESLSGFGYTCKKLTGFAPSAQRQVVLIHRFTIPLGPMFVCATQRGICLLEFVDRRALESEFSDLQRRFNASIIAGENAHTRQAQQEITEYFAGQRQSFEVALDTPGSEFQRAVWRRLQHVSFGETTHYQSIAMEIGKPTATRAVAAANGANRVAIIIPCHRIIGKDGSMTGYGGGIARKIWLINHEATIREKRG
;
A
#
# COMPACT_ATOMS: atom_id res chain seq x y z
N MET A 1 -10.04 10.25 -25.00
CA MET A 1 -9.82 9.42 -23.77
C MET A 1 -10.31 10.24 -22.57
N GLU A 2 -11.54 10.01 -22.15
CA GLU A 2 -12.08 10.68 -20.96
C GLU A 2 -11.45 10.09 -19.70
N SER A 3 -10.94 10.95 -18.83
CA SER A 3 -10.34 10.52 -17.57
C SER A 3 -11.43 9.99 -16.62
N LEU A 4 -11.20 8.85 -15.96
CA LEU A 4 -12.07 8.25 -14.93
C LEU A 4 -12.67 9.26 -13.91
N PRO A 5 -11.95 10.32 -13.49
CA PRO A 5 -12.50 11.36 -12.64
C PRO A 5 -13.65 12.15 -13.26
N LYS A 6 -13.65 12.34 -14.58
CA LYS A 6 -14.66 13.12 -15.27
C LYS A 6 -16.01 12.38 -15.34
N SER A 7 -15.98 11.06 -15.63
CA SER A 7 -17.19 10.24 -15.67
C SER A 7 -17.89 10.10 -14.31
N ALA A 8 -17.13 10.12 -13.21
CA ALA A 8 -17.69 10.10 -11.85
C ALA A 8 -18.33 11.47 -11.49
N LEU A 9 -17.74 12.58 -11.93
CA LEU A 9 -18.30 13.93 -11.76
C LEU A 9 -19.58 14.08 -12.58
N ASP A 10 -19.59 13.59 -13.83
CA ASP A 10 -20.74 13.62 -14.73
C ASP A 10 -21.91 12.76 -14.18
N ALA A 11 -21.59 11.71 -13.39
CA ALA A 11 -22.57 10.91 -12.65
C ALA A 11 -23.01 11.54 -11.32
N GLY A 12 -22.64 12.79 -11.02
CA GLY A 12 -23.05 13.54 -9.84
C GLY A 12 -22.31 13.20 -8.54
N PHE A 13 -21.25 12.43 -8.59
CA PHE A 13 -20.43 12.13 -7.41
C PHE A 13 -19.50 13.29 -7.08
N ARG A 14 -19.56 13.79 -5.84
CA ARG A 14 -18.62 14.80 -5.37
C ARG A 14 -17.26 14.17 -5.04
N PRO A 15 -16.12 14.75 -5.49
CA PRO A 15 -14.81 14.26 -5.12
C PRO A 15 -14.61 14.30 -3.61
N CYS A 16 -14.04 13.25 -3.06
CA CYS A 16 -13.64 13.24 -1.66
C CYS A 16 -12.60 14.34 -1.40
N LYS A 17 -12.90 15.26 -0.46
CA LYS A 17 -11.99 16.36 -0.11
C LYS A 17 -10.69 15.89 0.54
N VAL A 18 -10.66 14.67 1.10
CA VAL A 18 -9.50 14.08 1.77
C VAL A 18 -8.59 13.38 0.76
N CYS A 19 -9.13 12.52 -0.10
CA CYS A 19 -8.34 11.77 -1.09
C CYS A 19 -8.20 12.47 -2.45
N ARG A 20 -9.00 13.53 -2.71
CA ARG A 20 -8.97 14.36 -3.93
C ARG A 20 -8.74 13.55 -5.22
N PRO A 21 -9.63 12.61 -5.55
CA PRO A 21 -9.45 11.67 -6.66
C PRO A 21 -9.38 12.35 -8.06
N THR A 22 -9.82 13.61 -8.14
CA THR A 22 -9.79 14.41 -9.37
C THR A 22 -8.51 15.23 -9.55
N GLU A 23 -7.67 15.34 -8.52
CA GLU A 23 -6.36 15.96 -8.67
C GLU A 23 -5.42 14.95 -9.32
N ASN A 24 -4.78 15.34 -10.45
CA ASN A 24 -3.80 14.51 -11.13
C ASN A 24 -2.79 13.92 -10.13
N ALA A 25 -2.50 12.64 -10.30
CA ALA A 25 -1.45 11.95 -9.58
C ALA A 25 -0.13 12.70 -9.74
N ARG A 26 0.13 13.65 -8.86
CA ARG A 26 1.42 14.34 -8.84
C ARG A 26 2.41 13.42 -8.15
N THR A 27 3.44 13.01 -8.85
CA THR A 27 4.70 12.58 -8.24
C THR A 27 5.03 13.58 -7.14
N ALA A 28 5.55 13.07 -6.01
CA ALA A 28 5.92 13.98 -4.93
C ALA A 28 6.83 15.09 -5.50
N PRO A 29 6.59 16.37 -5.20
CA PRO A 29 7.42 17.44 -5.69
C PRO A 29 8.87 17.22 -5.28
N ALA A 30 9.83 17.72 -6.05
CA ALA A 30 11.27 17.53 -5.82
C ALA A 30 11.70 17.86 -4.39
N PHE A 31 11.15 18.92 -3.79
CA PHE A 31 11.45 19.28 -2.40
C PHE A 31 10.94 18.24 -1.37
N VAL A 32 9.86 17.52 -1.67
CA VAL A 32 9.37 16.43 -0.79
C VAL A 32 10.24 15.19 -0.97
N GLU A 33 10.58 14.83 -2.21
CA GLU A 33 11.48 13.72 -2.48
C GLU A 33 12.85 13.94 -1.84
N GLN A 34 13.35 15.18 -1.85
CA GLN A 34 14.58 15.55 -1.17
C GLN A 34 14.47 15.40 0.36
N ALA A 35 13.36 15.86 0.97
CA ALA A 35 13.13 15.69 2.41
C ALA A 35 13.02 14.21 2.80
N LEU A 36 12.34 13.38 1.99
CA LEU A 36 12.26 11.93 2.20
C LEU A 36 13.60 11.23 2.03
N ARG A 37 14.43 11.68 1.08
CA ARG A 37 15.79 11.16 0.89
C ARG A 37 16.66 11.43 2.11
N LEU A 38 16.70 12.66 2.61
CA LEU A 38 17.43 13.01 3.83
C LEU A 38 16.99 12.14 5.02
N LEU A 39 15.69 11.92 5.15
CA LEU A 39 15.15 11.05 6.21
C LEU A 39 15.58 9.59 6.03
N ARG A 40 15.74 9.09 4.80
CA ARG A 40 16.22 7.72 4.53
C ARG A 40 17.72 7.58 4.79
N GLU A 41 18.50 8.60 4.52
CA GLU A 41 19.96 8.64 4.77
C GLU A 41 20.28 8.68 6.26
N ALA A 42 19.47 9.39 7.06
CA ALA A 42 19.64 9.52 8.51
C ALA A 42 18.33 9.22 9.28
N PRO A 43 17.83 7.97 9.25
CA PRO A 43 16.46 7.65 9.68
C PRO A 43 16.24 7.75 11.20
N LYS A 44 17.29 7.79 12.00
CA LYS A 44 17.24 8.00 13.46
C LYS A 44 17.30 9.47 13.86
N VAL A 45 17.75 10.33 12.95
CA VAL A 45 17.90 11.77 13.21
C VAL A 45 16.57 12.48 12.96
N ARG A 46 16.23 13.41 13.82
CA ARG A 46 15.09 14.30 13.61
C ARG A 46 15.51 15.44 12.70
N LEU A 47 14.95 15.51 11.50
CA LEU A 47 15.09 16.69 10.65
C LEU A 47 14.22 17.82 11.20
N SER A 48 14.86 18.82 11.77
CA SER A 48 14.23 20.05 12.25
C SER A 48 13.90 20.99 11.08
N ASP A 49 13.10 22.02 11.35
CA ASP A 49 12.80 23.06 10.35
C ASP A 49 14.07 23.82 9.91
N SER A 50 15.05 23.97 10.83
CA SER A 50 16.35 24.59 10.51
C SER A 50 17.19 23.71 9.57
N GLU A 51 17.25 22.41 9.81
CA GLU A 51 17.99 21.48 8.96
C GLU A 51 17.36 21.38 7.56
N LEU A 52 16.02 21.36 7.47
CA LEU A 52 15.36 21.42 6.16
C LEU A 52 15.77 22.69 5.39
N ARG A 53 15.82 23.86 6.05
CA ARG A 53 16.24 25.12 5.40
C ARG A 53 17.72 25.11 4.99
N GLN A 54 18.59 24.42 5.73
CA GLN A 54 20.00 24.25 5.34
C GLN A 54 20.16 23.46 4.03
N HIS A 55 19.15 22.64 3.68
CA HIS A 55 19.07 21.90 2.41
C HIS A 55 18.16 22.58 1.37
N ASP A 56 17.88 23.88 1.51
CA ASP A 56 17.02 24.67 0.63
C ASP A 56 15.57 24.12 0.52
N ILE A 57 15.11 23.44 1.57
CA ILE A 57 13.75 22.88 1.64
C ILE A 57 12.91 23.75 2.57
N SER A 58 11.78 24.30 2.05
CA SER A 58 10.81 25.02 2.89
C SER A 58 10.02 24.06 3.79
N PRO A 59 10.16 24.14 5.12
CA PRO A 59 9.42 23.30 6.06
C PRO A 59 7.90 23.49 5.96
N GLU A 60 7.46 24.70 5.63
CA GLU A 60 6.05 25.06 5.51
C GLU A 60 5.41 24.35 4.29
N ARG A 61 6.14 24.29 3.16
CA ARG A 61 5.72 23.58 1.95
C ARG A 61 5.65 22.08 2.20
N VAL A 62 6.68 21.49 2.86
CA VAL A 62 6.70 20.06 3.22
C VAL A 62 5.53 19.75 4.15
N ARG A 63 5.30 20.55 5.21
CA ARG A 63 4.21 20.35 6.16
C ARG A 63 2.86 20.42 5.48
N ARG A 64 2.61 21.40 4.60
CA ARG A 64 1.37 21.53 3.84
C ARG A 64 1.15 20.33 2.94
N TRP A 65 2.18 19.89 2.22
CA TRP A 65 2.09 18.76 1.31
C TRP A 65 1.76 17.45 2.07
N PHE A 66 2.44 17.20 3.20
CA PHE A 66 2.16 16.03 4.02
C PHE A 66 0.73 16.02 4.59
N LEU A 67 0.25 17.15 5.09
CA LEU A 67 -1.14 17.26 5.56
C LEU A 67 -2.15 17.03 4.43
N GLN A 68 -1.89 17.55 3.24
CA GLN A 68 -2.79 17.39 2.09
C GLN A 68 -2.79 15.97 1.52
N ASN A 69 -1.64 15.31 1.50
CA ASN A 69 -1.48 14.01 0.83
C ASN A 69 -1.51 12.82 1.77
N HIS A 70 -1.14 12.98 3.05
CA HIS A 70 -1.08 11.91 4.05
C HIS A 70 -1.98 12.15 5.26
N GLY A 71 -2.58 13.33 5.41
CA GLY A 71 -3.40 13.67 6.58
C GLY A 71 -2.61 13.85 7.89
N ILE A 72 -1.29 13.76 7.85
CA ILE A 72 -0.39 13.93 9.01
C ILE A 72 0.72 14.92 8.68
N THR A 73 1.37 15.48 9.71
CA THR A 73 2.52 16.37 9.51
C THR A 73 3.79 15.57 9.19
N PHE A 74 4.76 16.20 8.53
CA PHE A 74 6.08 15.59 8.28
C PHE A 74 6.79 15.18 9.59
N GLN A 75 6.66 15.98 10.64
CA GLN A 75 7.19 15.65 11.97
C GLN A 75 6.52 14.42 12.59
N ALA A 76 5.19 14.26 12.39
CA ALA A 76 4.51 13.05 12.83
C ALA A 76 4.98 11.82 12.03
N PHE A 77 5.13 11.95 10.71
CA PHE A 77 5.68 10.90 9.85
C PHE A 77 7.08 10.48 10.29
N GLN A 78 8.01 11.42 10.49
CA GLN A 78 9.36 11.13 11.00
C GLN A 78 9.33 10.38 12.35
N ARG A 79 8.43 10.80 13.26
CA ARG A 79 8.29 10.16 14.58
C ARG A 79 7.85 8.72 14.46
N MET A 80 6.90 8.43 13.54
CA MET A 80 6.43 7.07 13.28
C MET A 80 7.53 6.21 12.67
N GLN A 81 8.34 6.76 11.76
CA GLN A 81 9.49 6.06 11.18
C GLN A 81 10.53 5.68 12.24
N ARG A 82 10.93 6.62 13.10
CA ARG A 82 11.88 6.35 14.18
C ARG A 82 11.34 5.32 15.16
N LEU A 83 10.05 5.42 15.53
CA LEU A 83 9.41 4.44 16.41
C LEU A 83 9.39 3.06 15.77
N ASN A 84 9.10 2.95 14.47
CA ASN A 84 9.13 1.67 13.78
C ASN A 84 10.52 1.02 13.86
N MET A 85 11.59 1.78 13.62
CA MET A 85 12.96 1.28 13.74
C MET A 85 13.28 0.84 15.17
N ALA A 86 12.89 1.65 16.16
CA ALA A 86 13.05 1.30 17.57
C ALA A 86 12.37 -0.03 17.91
N LEU A 87 11.14 -0.24 17.46
CA LEU A 87 10.41 -1.49 17.69
C LEU A 87 11.04 -2.69 16.99
N GLN A 88 11.70 -2.49 15.84
CA GLN A 88 12.45 -3.55 15.18
C GLN A 88 13.70 -3.95 15.97
N GLU A 89 14.44 -2.99 16.51
CA GLU A 89 15.62 -3.23 17.34
C GLU A 89 15.27 -3.93 18.65
N LEU A 90 14.13 -3.56 19.27
CA LEU A 90 13.61 -4.30 20.44
C LEU A 90 13.29 -5.76 20.12
N LYS A 91 12.69 -6.02 18.94
CA LYS A 91 12.44 -7.40 18.48
C LYS A 91 13.72 -8.19 18.21
N ALA A 92 14.79 -7.51 17.79
CA ALA A 92 16.11 -8.10 17.61
C ALA A 92 16.82 -8.36 18.95
N GLY A 93 16.18 -8.07 20.10
CA GLY A 93 16.69 -8.36 21.43
C GLY A 93 17.55 -7.24 22.05
N ARG A 94 17.59 -6.05 21.43
CA ARG A 94 18.27 -4.89 22.02
C ARG A 94 17.52 -4.40 23.27
N SER A 95 18.27 -3.85 24.23
CA SER A 95 17.69 -3.31 25.46
C SER A 95 16.78 -2.12 25.18
N THR A 96 15.68 -1.98 25.93
CA THR A 96 14.73 -0.87 25.77
C THR A 96 15.42 0.48 26.06
N THR A 97 16.38 0.51 26.96
CA THR A 97 17.15 1.70 27.31
C THR A 97 17.99 2.19 26.13
N ASP A 98 18.82 1.31 25.57
CA ASP A 98 19.69 1.66 24.45
C ASP A 98 18.88 2.07 23.23
N VAL A 99 17.82 1.31 22.90
CA VAL A 99 16.94 1.62 21.77
C VAL A 99 16.27 2.97 21.93
N ALA A 100 15.79 3.32 23.14
CA ALA A 100 15.14 4.60 23.37
C ALA A 100 16.09 5.76 23.09
N PHE A 101 17.29 5.74 23.68
CA PHE A 101 18.28 6.82 23.51
C PHE A 101 18.83 6.87 22.08
N ASP A 102 19.17 5.74 21.48
CA ASP A 102 19.64 5.67 20.08
C ASP A 102 18.59 6.15 19.06
N SER A 103 17.30 6.07 19.42
CA SER A 103 16.20 6.59 18.60
C SER A 103 15.88 8.05 18.88
N GLY A 104 16.74 8.75 19.65
CA GLY A 104 16.63 10.18 19.94
C GLY A 104 15.53 10.55 20.93
N TYR A 105 15.19 9.65 21.85
CA TYR A 105 14.32 9.98 22.99
C TYR A 105 15.18 10.38 24.21
N GLU A 106 14.74 11.42 24.90
CA GLU A 106 15.44 11.97 26.08
C GLU A 106 15.21 11.13 27.34
N SER A 107 14.19 10.26 27.33
CA SER A 107 13.85 9.40 28.47
C SER A 107 13.09 8.14 28.05
N LEU A 108 13.19 7.09 28.87
CA LEU A 108 12.40 5.86 28.72
C LEU A 108 10.89 6.11 28.83
N SER A 109 10.48 7.01 29.72
CA SER A 109 9.07 7.39 29.88
C SER A 109 8.53 8.10 28.63
N GLY A 110 9.30 9.01 28.04
CA GLY A 110 8.98 9.68 26.78
C GLY A 110 8.86 8.70 25.61
N PHE A 111 9.77 7.72 25.53
CA PHE A 111 9.70 6.64 24.56
C PHE A 111 8.44 5.78 24.77
N GLY A 112 8.21 5.32 26.01
CA GLY A 112 7.04 4.51 26.36
C GLY A 112 5.72 5.22 26.08
N TYR A 113 5.62 6.50 26.43
CA TYR A 113 4.44 7.34 26.13
C TYR A 113 4.21 7.44 24.62
N THR A 114 5.25 7.74 23.84
CA THR A 114 5.15 7.88 22.39
C THR A 114 4.76 6.56 21.73
N CYS A 115 5.36 5.45 22.17
CA CYS A 115 5.02 4.11 21.70
C CYS A 115 3.54 3.82 21.94
N LYS A 116 3.06 3.97 23.19
CA LYS A 116 1.66 3.72 23.55
C LYS A 116 0.69 4.64 22.80
N LYS A 117 1.05 5.92 22.62
CA LYS A 117 0.21 6.89 21.91
C LYS A 117 0.06 6.56 20.42
N LEU A 118 1.14 6.10 19.75
CA LEU A 118 1.14 5.86 18.32
C LEU A 118 0.72 4.44 17.94
N THR A 119 1.00 3.46 18.78
CA THR A 119 0.78 2.04 18.48
C THR A 119 -0.35 1.42 19.30
N GLY A 120 -0.77 2.06 20.38
CA GLY A 120 -1.75 1.54 21.32
C GLY A 120 -1.18 0.56 22.36
N PHE A 121 0.14 0.29 22.35
CA PHE A 121 0.79 -0.65 23.29
C PHE A 121 2.15 -0.15 23.80
N ALA A 122 2.59 -0.71 24.93
CA ALA A 122 3.90 -0.39 25.49
C ALA A 122 5.05 -1.02 24.66
N PRO A 123 6.28 -0.47 24.71
CA PRO A 123 7.44 -1.03 24.00
C PRO A 123 7.72 -2.51 24.32
N SER A 124 7.44 -2.94 25.56
CA SER A 124 7.57 -4.32 26.02
C SER A 124 6.52 -5.29 25.46
N ALA A 125 5.43 -4.80 24.90
CA ALA A 125 4.43 -5.65 24.29
C ALA A 125 4.95 -6.21 22.97
N GLN A 126 4.95 -7.53 22.82
CA GLN A 126 5.43 -8.22 21.61
C GLN A 126 4.42 -8.14 20.45
N ARG A 127 3.89 -6.95 20.19
CA ARG A 127 3.01 -6.71 19.04
C ARG A 127 3.79 -6.36 17.79
N GLN A 128 3.24 -6.74 16.65
CA GLN A 128 3.82 -6.39 15.36
C GLN A 128 3.42 -4.98 14.96
N VAL A 129 4.21 -4.39 14.07
CA VAL A 129 3.87 -3.16 13.36
C VAL A 129 3.68 -3.50 11.90
N VAL A 130 2.57 -3.03 11.34
CA VAL A 130 2.31 -2.97 9.92
C VAL A 130 2.50 -1.51 9.50
N LEU A 131 3.38 -1.28 8.55
CA LEU A 131 3.61 0.06 8.00
C LEU A 131 2.60 0.34 6.91
N ILE A 132 2.05 1.55 6.90
CA ILE A 132 1.19 2.04 5.82
C ILE A 132 1.85 3.23 5.13
N HIS A 133 1.93 3.15 3.81
CA HIS A 133 2.38 4.24 2.94
C HIS A 133 1.32 4.51 1.88
N ARG A 134 1.17 5.81 1.51
CA ARG A 134 0.25 6.24 0.46
C ARG A 134 1.04 6.78 -0.71
N PHE A 135 0.72 6.29 -1.91
CA PHE A 135 1.25 6.83 -3.17
C PHE A 135 0.13 6.94 -4.21
N THR A 136 0.42 7.55 -5.34
CA THR A 136 -0.58 7.80 -6.37
C THR A 136 -0.14 7.21 -7.70
N ILE A 137 -1.08 6.63 -8.41
CA ILE A 137 -0.94 6.03 -9.74
C ILE A 137 -1.92 6.67 -10.72
N PRO A 138 -1.84 6.43 -12.03
CA PRO A 138 -2.79 6.99 -13.00
C PRO A 138 -4.27 6.68 -12.71
N LEU A 139 -4.57 5.59 -12.00
CA LEU A 139 -5.93 5.21 -11.61
C LEU A 139 -6.39 5.77 -10.25
N GLY A 140 -5.58 6.60 -9.62
CA GLY A 140 -5.88 7.22 -8.34
C GLY A 140 -4.92 6.84 -7.21
N PRO A 141 -5.16 7.34 -5.99
CA PRO A 141 -4.31 7.08 -4.86
C PRO A 141 -4.51 5.66 -4.32
N MET A 142 -3.41 5.06 -3.84
CA MET A 142 -3.38 3.74 -3.22
C MET A 142 -2.72 3.77 -1.84
N PHE A 143 -3.13 2.85 -0.97
CA PHE A 143 -2.37 2.48 0.21
C PHE A 143 -1.61 1.17 -0.05
N VAL A 144 -0.35 1.15 0.39
CA VAL A 144 0.43 -0.09 0.54
C VAL A 144 0.70 -0.31 2.02
N CYS A 145 0.40 -1.52 2.52
CA CYS A 145 0.77 -1.93 3.86
C CYS A 145 1.79 -3.07 3.79
N ALA A 146 2.81 -3.00 4.66
CA ALA A 146 3.83 -4.03 4.74
C ALA A 146 4.18 -4.41 6.18
N THR A 147 4.46 -5.69 6.37
CA THR A 147 5.18 -6.23 7.52
C THR A 147 6.69 -6.25 7.20
N GLN A 148 7.49 -6.89 8.06
CA GLN A 148 8.90 -7.16 7.78
C GLN A 148 9.11 -8.26 6.72
N ARG A 149 8.08 -9.05 6.40
CA ARG A 149 8.16 -10.22 5.49
C ARG A 149 7.69 -9.90 4.08
N GLY A 150 6.91 -8.82 3.90
CA GLY A 150 6.35 -8.46 2.61
C GLY A 150 5.14 -7.54 2.71
N ILE A 151 4.57 -7.18 1.57
CA ILE A 151 3.33 -6.41 1.53
C ILE A 151 2.13 -7.28 1.87
N CYS A 152 1.22 -6.73 2.67
CA CYS A 152 0.01 -7.41 3.10
C CYS A 152 -1.29 -6.72 2.61
N LEU A 153 -1.16 -5.52 2.05
CA LEU A 153 -2.24 -4.80 1.39
C LEU A 153 -1.66 -3.87 0.32
N LEU A 154 -2.31 -3.81 -0.81
CA LEU A 154 -2.14 -2.79 -1.86
C LEU A 154 -3.52 -2.51 -2.45
N GLU A 155 -4.15 -1.40 -2.05
CA GLU A 155 -5.52 -1.12 -2.41
C GLU A 155 -5.79 0.36 -2.67
N PHE A 156 -6.79 0.62 -3.49
CA PHE A 156 -7.28 1.97 -3.74
C PHE A 156 -7.89 2.58 -2.47
N VAL A 157 -7.61 3.86 -2.22
CA VAL A 157 -8.07 4.54 -0.99
C VAL A 157 -9.60 4.68 -0.91
N ASP A 158 -10.31 4.59 -2.03
CA ASP A 158 -11.76 4.66 -2.12
C ASP A 158 -12.46 3.28 -2.11
N ARG A 159 -11.72 2.19 -1.85
CA ARG A 159 -12.31 0.86 -1.72
C ARG A 159 -13.24 0.81 -0.50
N ARG A 160 -14.49 0.38 -0.72
CA ARG A 160 -15.51 0.29 0.36
C ARG A 160 -15.10 -0.62 1.52
N ALA A 161 -14.32 -1.66 1.24
CA ALA A 161 -13.89 -2.63 2.25
C ALA A 161 -12.64 -2.20 3.04
N LEU A 162 -12.02 -1.06 2.75
CA LEU A 162 -10.70 -0.69 3.24
C LEU A 162 -10.59 -0.66 4.78
N GLU A 163 -11.58 -0.09 5.46
CA GLU A 163 -11.60 -0.04 6.94
C GLU A 163 -11.68 -1.44 7.56
N SER A 164 -12.52 -2.31 6.97
CA SER A 164 -12.64 -3.70 7.44
C SER A 164 -11.37 -4.50 7.15
N GLU A 165 -10.67 -4.19 6.07
CA GLU A 165 -9.37 -4.80 5.74
C GLU A 165 -8.29 -4.37 6.71
N PHE A 166 -8.22 -3.11 7.09
CA PHE A 166 -7.30 -2.64 8.14
C PHE A 166 -7.57 -3.33 9.48
N SER A 167 -8.82 -3.41 9.89
CA SER A 167 -9.22 -4.09 11.13
C SER A 167 -8.86 -5.58 11.10
N ASP A 168 -9.05 -6.25 9.96
CA ASP A 168 -8.67 -7.66 9.78
C ASP A 168 -7.15 -7.87 9.82
N LEU A 169 -6.37 -6.99 9.19
CA LEU A 169 -4.89 -7.02 9.26
C LEU A 169 -4.39 -6.84 10.69
N GLN A 170 -4.92 -5.85 11.43
CA GLN A 170 -4.55 -5.61 12.83
C GLN A 170 -4.81 -6.85 13.69
N ARG A 171 -5.97 -7.48 13.50
CA ARG A 171 -6.33 -8.71 14.23
C ARG A 171 -5.44 -9.90 13.86
N ARG A 172 -5.25 -10.18 12.56
CA ARG A 172 -4.51 -11.36 12.07
C ARG A 172 -3.03 -11.29 12.39
N PHE A 173 -2.44 -10.12 12.32
CA PHE A 173 -1.03 -9.93 12.65
C PHE A 173 -0.80 -9.59 14.13
N ASN A 174 -1.86 -9.42 14.93
CA ASN A 174 -1.76 -8.83 16.27
C ASN A 174 -0.89 -7.56 16.22
N ALA A 175 -1.22 -6.64 15.32
CA ALA A 175 -0.38 -5.51 14.95
C ALA A 175 -1.10 -4.18 15.07
N SER A 176 -0.32 -3.10 15.21
CA SER A 176 -0.80 -1.73 14.95
C SER A 176 -0.35 -1.29 13.57
N ILE A 177 -1.22 -0.55 12.87
CA ILE A 177 -0.90 0.07 11.60
C ILE A 177 -0.41 1.50 11.87
N ILE A 178 0.79 1.82 11.45
CA ILE A 178 1.40 3.15 11.60
C ILE A 178 1.95 3.65 10.26
N ALA A 179 1.92 4.95 10.04
CA ALA A 179 2.49 5.54 8.84
C ALA A 179 4.01 5.32 8.78
N GLY A 180 4.50 4.88 7.63
CA GLY A 180 5.90 4.61 7.43
C GLY A 180 6.20 3.83 6.16
N GLU A 181 7.48 3.69 5.85
CA GLU A 181 8.01 2.95 4.71
C GLU A 181 9.03 1.90 5.14
N ASN A 182 9.14 0.82 4.38
CA ASN A 182 10.25 -0.13 4.43
C ASN A 182 10.67 -0.51 3.00
N ALA A 183 11.61 -1.44 2.87
CA ALA A 183 12.05 -1.90 1.55
C ALA A 183 10.89 -2.43 0.69
N HIS A 184 9.95 -3.18 1.29
CA HIS A 184 8.81 -3.77 0.58
C HIS A 184 7.81 -2.72 0.09
N THR A 185 7.50 -1.69 0.90
CA THR A 185 6.59 -0.62 0.44
C THR A 185 7.18 0.19 -0.70
N ARG A 186 8.50 0.48 -0.64
CA ARG A 186 9.21 1.19 -1.72
C ARG A 186 9.31 0.36 -2.99
N GLN A 187 9.65 -0.93 -2.86
CA GLN A 187 9.69 -1.85 -4.00
C GLN A 187 8.31 -1.97 -4.65
N ALA A 188 7.23 -2.15 -3.88
CA ALA A 188 5.87 -2.21 -4.41
C ALA A 188 5.52 -0.92 -5.18
N GLN A 189 5.83 0.25 -4.63
CA GLN A 189 5.57 1.52 -5.32
C GLN A 189 6.37 1.63 -6.61
N GLN A 190 7.65 1.25 -6.61
CA GLN A 190 8.50 1.26 -7.79
C GLN A 190 7.96 0.32 -8.86
N GLU A 191 7.70 -0.94 -8.52
CA GLU A 191 7.21 -1.96 -9.45
C GLU A 191 5.85 -1.59 -10.05
N ILE A 192 4.95 -1.01 -9.26
CA ILE A 192 3.67 -0.48 -9.74
C ILE A 192 3.87 0.71 -10.68
N THR A 193 4.81 1.60 -10.41
CA THR A 193 5.13 2.72 -11.31
C THR A 193 5.65 2.22 -12.65
N GLU A 194 6.56 1.25 -12.64
CA GLU A 194 7.10 0.59 -13.84
C GLU A 194 6.01 -0.15 -14.64
N TYR A 195 5.05 -0.80 -13.94
CA TYR A 195 3.90 -1.45 -14.57
C TYR A 195 3.05 -0.45 -15.36
N PHE A 196 2.68 0.71 -14.74
CA PHE A 196 1.91 1.74 -15.43
C PHE A 196 2.68 2.43 -16.56
N ALA A 197 4.01 2.45 -16.50
CA ALA A 197 4.88 2.91 -17.59
C ALA A 197 5.03 1.87 -18.73
N GLY A 198 4.47 0.67 -18.59
CA GLY A 198 4.61 -0.42 -19.55
C GLY A 198 5.98 -1.10 -19.55
N GLN A 199 6.81 -0.83 -18.55
CA GLN A 199 8.17 -1.37 -18.42
C GLN A 199 8.20 -2.74 -17.71
N ARG A 200 7.20 -3.03 -16.86
CA ARG A 200 7.11 -4.24 -16.05
C ARG A 200 5.82 -5.02 -16.35
N GLN A 201 5.93 -6.34 -16.40
CA GLN A 201 4.80 -7.28 -16.59
C GLN A 201 4.62 -8.27 -15.42
N SER A 202 5.64 -8.43 -14.57
CA SER A 202 5.65 -9.31 -13.41
C SER A 202 6.16 -8.58 -12.18
N PHE A 203 5.78 -9.05 -10.99
CA PHE A 203 6.11 -8.43 -9.72
C PHE A 203 6.98 -9.36 -8.86
N GLU A 204 8.01 -8.81 -8.24
CA GLU A 204 8.99 -9.54 -7.43
C GLU A 204 8.87 -9.21 -5.94
N VAL A 205 8.11 -8.18 -5.59
CA VAL A 205 7.94 -7.77 -4.20
C VAL A 205 7.35 -8.91 -3.37
N ALA A 206 7.96 -9.17 -2.22
CA ALA A 206 7.52 -10.22 -1.32
C ALA A 206 6.10 -9.95 -0.79
N LEU A 207 5.28 -11.02 -0.71
CA LEU A 207 3.90 -10.95 -0.23
C LEU A 207 3.78 -11.62 1.14
N ASP A 208 3.13 -10.94 2.08
CA ASP A 208 2.74 -11.45 3.39
C ASP A 208 1.22 -11.35 3.56
N THR A 209 0.48 -12.01 2.66
CA THR A 209 -0.98 -11.91 2.56
C THR A 209 -1.67 -12.92 3.50
N PRO A 210 -2.31 -12.45 4.59
CA PRO A 210 -3.06 -13.33 5.46
C PRO A 210 -4.38 -13.75 4.82
N GLY A 211 -4.65 -15.05 4.82
CA GLY A 211 -5.87 -15.63 4.25
C GLY A 211 -6.03 -17.08 4.67
N SER A 212 -7.20 -17.68 4.36
CA SER A 212 -7.38 -19.12 4.49
C SER A 212 -6.49 -19.87 3.48
N GLU A 213 -6.27 -21.16 3.68
CA GLU A 213 -5.53 -22.00 2.75
C GLU A 213 -6.15 -21.94 1.33
N PHE A 214 -7.47 -22.01 1.24
CA PHE A 214 -8.20 -21.88 0.00
C PHE A 214 -7.96 -20.51 -0.67
N GLN A 215 -8.08 -19.41 0.06
CA GLN A 215 -7.80 -18.07 -0.47
C GLN A 215 -6.37 -17.96 -1.01
N ARG A 216 -5.38 -18.43 -0.23
CA ARG A 216 -3.98 -18.42 -0.67
C ARG A 216 -3.74 -19.29 -1.91
N ALA A 217 -4.43 -20.44 -2.03
CA ALA A 217 -4.36 -21.27 -3.24
C ALA A 217 -4.91 -20.52 -4.46
N VAL A 218 -6.06 -19.86 -4.33
CA VAL A 218 -6.63 -19.01 -5.39
C VAL A 218 -5.69 -17.88 -5.75
N TRP A 219 -5.18 -17.13 -4.77
CA TRP A 219 -4.29 -15.98 -5.04
C TRP A 219 -2.97 -16.39 -5.70
N ARG A 220 -2.36 -17.51 -5.28
CA ARG A 220 -1.20 -18.07 -5.97
C ARG A 220 -1.52 -18.40 -7.42
N ARG A 221 -2.68 -19.02 -7.67
CA ARG A 221 -3.07 -19.34 -9.06
C ARG A 221 -3.33 -18.11 -9.91
N LEU A 222 -3.91 -17.04 -9.33
CA LEU A 222 -4.10 -15.76 -10.03
C LEU A 222 -2.78 -15.19 -10.53
N GLN A 223 -1.70 -15.26 -9.74
CA GLN A 223 -0.38 -14.75 -10.12
C GLN A 223 0.23 -15.45 -11.34
N HIS A 224 -0.29 -16.64 -11.71
CA HIS A 224 0.14 -17.37 -12.91
C HIS A 224 -0.70 -17.05 -14.16
N VAL A 225 -1.72 -16.19 -14.04
CA VAL A 225 -2.43 -15.69 -15.21
C VAL A 225 -1.52 -14.68 -15.92
N SER A 226 -1.18 -14.94 -17.18
CA SER A 226 -0.22 -14.14 -17.93
C SER A 226 -0.65 -12.69 -18.09
N PHE A 227 0.32 -11.80 -18.19
CA PHE A 227 0.08 -10.38 -18.48
C PHE A 227 -0.63 -10.21 -19.83
N GLY A 228 -1.70 -9.43 -19.86
CA GLY A 228 -2.53 -9.20 -21.04
C GLY A 228 -3.44 -10.37 -21.42
N GLU A 229 -3.58 -11.38 -20.55
CA GLU A 229 -4.52 -12.48 -20.72
C GLU A 229 -5.63 -12.41 -19.66
N THR A 230 -6.77 -13.00 -19.99
CA THR A 230 -7.90 -13.13 -19.07
C THR A 230 -8.29 -14.61 -18.92
N THR A 231 -8.87 -14.94 -17.78
CA THR A 231 -9.40 -16.28 -17.51
C THR A 231 -10.73 -16.19 -16.75
N HIS A 232 -11.32 -17.33 -16.41
CA HIS A 232 -12.64 -17.41 -15.79
C HIS A 232 -12.56 -18.04 -14.40
N TYR A 233 -13.53 -17.74 -13.53
CA TYR A 233 -13.60 -18.31 -12.18
C TYR A 233 -13.59 -19.84 -12.19
N GLN A 234 -14.28 -20.47 -13.16
CA GLN A 234 -14.33 -21.92 -13.29
C GLN A 234 -12.98 -22.52 -13.66
N SER A 235 -12.20 -21.87 -14.55
CA SER A 235 -10.85 -22.31 -14.90
C SER A 235 -9.95 -22.33 -13.68
N ILE A 236 -9.94 -21.26 -12.88
CA ILE A 236 -9.21 -21.22 -11.62
C ILE A 236 -9.66 -22.34 -10.67
N ALA A 237 -10.98 -22.59 -10.57
CA ALA A 237 -11.50 -23.65 -9.72
C ALA A 237 -11.00 -25.05 -10.14
N MET A 238 -10.96 -25.32 -11.44
CA MET A 238 -10.42 -26.56 -12.01
C MET A 238 -8.93 -26.71 -11.70
N GLU A 239 -8.15 -25.65 -11.92
CA GLU A 239 -6.70 -25.64 -11.78
C GLU A 239 -6.22 -25.79 -10.32
N ILE A 240 -7.03 -25.35 -9.34
CA ILE A 240 -6.77 -25.61 -7.91
C ILE A 240 -7.35 -26.94 -7.41
N GLY A 241 -7.83 -27.80 -8.32
CA GLY A 241 -8.39 -29.13 -7.98
C GLY A 241 -9.75 -29.07 -7.26
N LYS A 242 -10.53 -27.99 -7.45
CA LYS A 242 -11.84 -27.78 -6.81
C LYS A 242 -12.91 -27.36 -7.85
N PRO A 243 -13.22 -28.19 -8.86
CA PRO A 243 -14.02 -27.81 -10.04
C PRO A 243 -15.43 -27.31 -9.70
N THR A 244 -15.99 -27.70 -8.58
CA THR A 244 -17.32 -27.27 -8.11
C THR A 244 -17.30 -25.97 -7.31
N ALA A 245 -16.11 -25.44 -6.98
CA ALA A 245 -15.93 -24.31 -6.07
C ALA A 245 -15.95 -22.93 -6.76
N THR A 246 -16.55 -22.76 -7.93
CA THR A 246 -16.55 -21.52 -8.72
C THR A 246 -17.00 -20.30 -7.90
N ARG A 247 -18.09 -20.44 -7.10
CA ARG A 247 -18.55 -19.34 -6.22
C ARG A 247 -17.55 -19.00 -5.11
N ALA A 248 -16.90 -20.00 -4.53
CA ALA A 248 -15.88 -19.80 -3.51
C ALA A 248 -14.62 -19.15 -4.10
N VAL A 249 -14.24 -19.50 -5.34
CA VAL A 249 -13.16 -18.82 -6.08
C VAL A 249 -13.53 -17.36 -6.33
N ALA A 250 -14.75 -17.05 -6.73
CA ALA A 250 -15.20 -15.68 -6.90
C ALA A 250 -15.13 -14.87 -5.59
N ALA A 251 -15.54 -15.47 -4.47
CA ALA A 251 -15.42 -14.86 -3.15
C ALA A 251 -13.95 -14.65 -2.75
N ALA A 252 -13.06 -15.62 -2.99
CA ALA A 252 -11.63 -15.51 -2.72
C ALA A 252 -10.96 -14.45 -3.62
N ASN A 253 -11.36 -14.35 -4.89
CA ASN A 253 -10.94 -13.28 -5.81
C ASN A 253 -11.36 -11.91 -5.30
N GLY A 254 -12.59 -11.74 -4.84
CA GLY A 254 -13.09 -10.50 -4.23
C GLY A 254 -12.44 -10.15 -2.89
N ALA A 255 -11.93 -11.15 -2.17
CA ALA A 255 -11.19 -10.99 -0.92
C ALA A 255 -9.69 -10.69 -1.13
N ASN A 256 -9.21 -10.59 -2.38
CA ASN A 256 -7.86 -10.14 -2.68
C ASN A 256 -7.69 -8.69 -2.19
N ARG A 257 -6.65 -8.47 -1.42
CA ARG A 257 -6.29 -7.16 -0.86
C ARG A 257 -4.96 -6.62 -1.37
N VAL A 258 -4.38 -7.27 -2.39
CA VAL A 258 -3.16 -6.82 -3.07
C VAL A 258 -3.48 -6.63 -4.55
N ALA A 259 -4.20 -5.55 -4.84
CA ALA A 259 -4.66 -5.22 -6.18
C ALA A 259 -3.48 -5.09 -7.17
N ILE A 260 -3.69 -5.44 -8.42
CA ILE A 260 -2.72 -5.38 -9.53
C ILE A 260 -1.65 -6.47 -9.41
N ILE A 261 -0.90 -6.55 -8.31
CA ILE A 261 0.18 -7.53 -8.10
C ILE A 261 -0.40 -8.95 -8.03
N ILE A 262 -1.51 -9.15 -7.30
CA ILE A 262 -2.34 -10.34 -7.45
C ILE A 262 -3.44 -9.98 -8.44
N PRO A 263 -3.37 -10.44 -9.71
CA PRO A 263 -4.13 -9.85 -10.80
C PRO A 263 -5.58 -10.35 -10.86
N CYS A 264 -6.34 -10.10 -9.79
CA CYS A 264 -7.77 -10.44 -9.73
C CYS A 264 -8.62 -9.71 -10.80
N HIS A 265 -8.08 -8.64 -11.39
CA HIS A 265 -8.69 -7.95 -12.54
C HIS A 265 -8.69 -8.81 -13.83
N ARG A 266 -7.76 -9.77 -13.98
CA ARG A 266 -7.69 -10.67 -15.16
C ARG A 266 -8.77 -11.76 -15.16
N ILE A 267 -9.60 -11.87 -14.11
CA ILE A 267 -10.72 -12.83 -14.07
C ILE A 267 -11.99 -12.15 -14.56
N ILE A 268 -12.61 -12.72 -15.61
CA ILE A 268 -13.84 -12.24 -16.22
C ILE A 268 -14.94 -13.30 -16.15
N GLY A 269 -16.18 -12.94 -16.46
CA GLY A 269 -17.28 -13.90 -16.65
C GLY A 269 -17.01 -14.82 -17.84
N LYS A 270 -17.59 -16.02 -17.83
CA LYS A 270 -17.49 -16.97 -18.97
C LYS A 270 -18.09 -16.39 -20.26
N ASP A 271 -19.05 -15.50 -20.12
CA ASP A 271 -19.72 -14.74 -21.19
C ASP A 271 -18.94 -13.46 -21.58
N GLY A 272 -17.72 -13.27 -21.07
CA GLY A 272 -16.93 -12.07 -21.27
C GLY A 272 -17.33 -10.87 -20.38
N SER A 273 -18.32 -11.02 -19.50
CA SER A 273 -18.78 -9.93 -18.65
C SER A 273 -17.72 -9.47 -17.64
N MET A 274 -17.61 -8.14 -17.48
CA MET A 274 -16.68 -7.50 -16.55
C MET A 274 -17.29 -7.42 -15.16
N THR A 275 -17.26 -8.52 -14.42
CA THR A 275 -17.85 -8.61 -13.07
C THR A 275 -16.80 -8.61 -11.97
N GLY A 276 -17.16 -8.14 -10.79
CA GLY A 276 -16.49 -8.40 -9.53
C GLY A 276 -15.04 -7.91 -9.41
N TYR A 277 -14.83 -6.60 -9.28
CA TYR A 277 -13.52 -6.03 -8.94
C TYR A 277 -13.61 -5.06 -7.76
N GLY A 278 -12.79 -5.27 -6.73
CA GLY A 278 -12.78 -4.46 -5.51
C GLY A 278 -12.45 -2.98 -5.74
N GLY A 279 -11.62 -2.69 -6.73
CA GLY A 279 -11.28 -1.33 -7.16
C GLY A 279 -12.30 -0.67 -8.10
N GLY A 280 -13.42 -1.35 -8.43
CA GLY A 280 -14.45 -0.87 -9.36
C GLY A 280 -14.22 -1.31 -10.81
N ILE A 281 -15.34 -1.54 -11.53
CA ILE A 281 -15.33 -2.10 -12.89
C ILE A 281 -14.57 -1.22 -13.89
N ALA A 282 -14.67 0.10 -13.77
CA ALA A 282 -13.96 1.02 -14.66
C ALA A 282 -12.43 0.82 -14.60
N ARG A 283 -11.87 0.65 -13.39
CA ARG A 283 -10.44 0.34 -13.21
C ARG A 283 -10.08 -1.04 -13.76
N LYS A 284 -10.95 -2.03 -13.60
CA LYS A 284 -10.74 -3.37 -14.16
C LYS A 284 -10.62 -3.33 -15.68
N ILE A 285 -11.55 -2.68 -16.34
CA ILE A 285 -11.55 -2.50 -17.80
C ILE A 285 -10.28 -1.78 -18.24
N TRP A 286 -9.91 -0.72 -17.54
CA TRP A 286 -8.70 0.04 -17.85
C TRP A 286 -7.43 -0.82 -17.73
N LEU A 287 -7.29 -1.60 -16.65
CA LEU A 287 -6.13 -2.48 -16.43
C LEU A 287 -6.03 -3.55 -17.53
N ILE A 288 -7.14 -4.21 -17.88
CA ILE A 288 -7.18 -5.21 -18.96
C ILE A 288 -6.74 -4.58 -20.30
N ASN A 289 -7.30 -3.41 -20.64
CA ASN A 289 -6.95 -2.71 -21.89
C ASN A 289 -5.49 -2.23 -21.89
N HIS A 290 -4.99 -1.74 -20.76
CA HIS A 290 -3.60 -1.33 -20.61
C HIS A 290 -2.65 -2.49 -20.87
N GLU A 291 -2.92 -3.65 -20.28
CA GLU A 291 -2.11 -4.85 -20.47
C GLU A 291 -2.17 -5.37 -21.91
N ALA A 292 -3.36 -5.41 -22.52
CA ALA A 292 -3.54 -5.82 -23.91
C ALA A 292 -2.75 -4.92 -24.87
N THR A 293 -2.86 -3.60 -24.69
CA THR A 293 -2.16 -2.61 -25.54
C THR A 293 -0.63 -2.76 -25.44
N ILE A 294 -0.09 -3.05 -24.24
CA ILE A 294 1.36 -3.23 -24.07
C ILE A 294 1.82 -4.55 -24.71
N ARG A 295 1.02 -5.60 -24.56
CA ARG A 295 1.30 -6.91 -25.19
C ARG A 295 1.37 -6.80 -26.71
N GLU A 296 0.38 -6.13 -27.34
CA GLU A 296 0.34 -5.90 -28.79
C GLU A 296 1.53 -5.10 -29.32
N LYS A 297 2.06 -4.16 -28.54
CA LYS A 297 3.22 -3.36 -28.95
C LYS A 297 4.55 -4.10 -28.87
N ARG A 298 4.60 -5.24 -28.18
CA ARG A 298 5.83 -6.01 -27.94
C ARG A 298 5.88 -7.34 -28.70
N GLY A 299 4.74 -7.82 -29.24
CA GLY A 299 4.64 -8.97 -30.15
C GLY A 299 4.75 -8.53 -31.60
#